data_7ed85bfd4ddf5a641c3e683ce33bfd8b
#
_entry.id   7ed85bfd4ddf5a641c3e683ce33bfd8b
#
_cell.length_a   1.000
_cell.length_b   1.000
_cell.length_c   1.000
_cell.angle_alpha   90.00
_cell.angle_beta   90.00
_cell.angle_gamma   90.00
#
_symmetry.space_group_name_H-M   'P 1'
#
loop_
_entity.id
_entity.type
_entity.pdbx_description
1 polymer ?
#
loop_
_entity_poly.entity_id
_entity_poly.type
_entity_poly.pdbx_seq_one_letter_code
_entity_poly.pdbx_strand_id
1 'polypeptide(L)' 'MTEKMKKRLSDLKARQKAGEPMRCPRCGADTMKEPVHTNALSRISDIYICDACGSAEAMLAFMKQQYPLTSWSAF' A
#
# COMPACT_ATOMS: atom_id res chain seq x y z
N MET A 1 -6.23 -13.85 5.25
CA MET A 1 -6.89 -12.58 4.86
C MET A 1 -8.39 -12.81 4.81
N THR A 2 -9.17 -11.95 5.44
CA THR A 2 -10.63 -12.05 5.42
C THR A 2 -11.19 -11.58 4.06
N GLU A 3 -12.43 -11.97 3.75
CA GLU A 3 -13.08 -11.51 2.52
C GLU A 3 -13.24 -10.00 2.47
N LYS A 4 -13.50 -9.38 3.63
CA LYS A 4 -13.60 -7.92 3.74
C LYS A 4 -12.28 -7.25 3.34
N MET A 5 -11.17 -7.80 3.76
CA MET A 5 -9.84 -7.28 3.39
C MET A 5 -9.55 -7.49 1.91
N LYS A 6 -9.91 -8.64 1.37
CA LYS A 6 -9.75 -8.92 -0.06
C LYS A 6 -10.54 -7.93 -0.91
N LYS A 7 -11.77 -7.62 -0.50
CA LYS A 7 -12.61 -6.66 -1.19
C LYS A 7 -12.00 -5.26 -1.16
N ARG A 8 -11.52 -4.81 0.01
CA ARG A 8 -10.84 -3.52 0.12
C ARG A 8 -9.59 -3.46 -0.74
N LEU A 9 -8.80 -4.52 -0.75
CA LEU A 9 -7.61 -4.61 -1.57
C LEU A 9 -7.97 -4.50 -3.06
N SER A 10 -8.99 -5.21 -3.49
CA SER A 10 -9.48 -5.15 -4.87
C SER A 10 -9.94 -3.75 -5.23
N ASP A 11 -10.69 -3.08 -4.35
CA ASP A 11 -11.15 -1.71 -4.56
C ASP A 11 -9.96 -0.74 -4.69
N LEU A 12 -8.97 -0.87 -3.82
CA LEU A 12 -7.76 -0.04 -3.86
C LEU A 12 -6.99 -0.26 -5.16
N LYS A 13 -6.84 -1.49 -5.60
CA LYS A 13 -6.19 -1.80 -6.88
C LYS A 13 -6.90 -1.14 -8.03
N ALA A 14 -8.23 -1.23 -8.06
CA ALA A 14 -9.04 -0.62 -9.12
C ALA A 14 -8.88 0.90 -9.14
N ARG A 15 -8.90 1.54 -7.98
CA ARG A 15 -8.71 2.99 -7.87
C ARG A 15 -7.32 3.42 -8.33
N GLN A 16 -6.30 2.69 -7.93
CA GLN A 16 -4.93 2.99 -8.34
C GLN A 16 -4.73 2.78 -9.83
N LYS A 17 -5.33 1.75 -10.39
CA LYS A 17 -5.30 1.50 -11.82
C LYS A 17 -5.97 2.64 -12.60
N ALA A 18 -7.01 3.23 -12.03
CA ALA A 18 -7.68 4.39 -12.60
C ALA A 18 -6.90 5.69 -12.42
N GLY A 19 -5.83 5.69 -11.62
CA GLY A 19 -5.02 6.87 -11.36
C GLY A 19 -5.62 7.81 -10.32
N GLU A 20 -6.53 7.35 -9.47
CA GLU A 20 -7.16 8.20 -8.47
C GLU A 20 -6.16 8.63 -7.39
N PRO A 21 -6.13 9.94 -7.03
CA PRO A 21 -5.33 10.39 -5.88
C PRO A 21 -5.87 9.79 -4.59
N MET A 22 -4.96 9.38 -3.71
CA MET A 22 -5.36 8.80 -2.43
C MET A 22 -4.25 8.97 -1.40
N ARG A 23 -4.59 8.82 -0.13
CA ARG A 23 -3.59 8.74 0.92
C ARG A 23 -2.91 7.37 0.87
N CYS A 24 -1.70 7.29 1.44
CA CYS A 24 -0.97 6.03 1.49
C CYS A 24 -1.81 4.96 2.21
N PRO A 25 -2.13 3.83 1.57
CA PRO A 25 -2.93 2.80 2.21
C PRO A 25 -2.26 2.17 3.44
N ARG A 26 -0.93 2.22 3.49
CA ARG A 26 -0.17 1.61 4.58
C ARG A 26 -0.09 2.50 5.81
N CYS A 27 0.26 3.78 5.66
CA CYS A 27 0.46 4.67 6.80
C CYS A 27 -0.66 5.71 6.98
N GLY A 28 -1.51 5.91 5.98
CA GLY A 28 -2.61 6.87 6.05
C GLY A 28 -2.21 8.32 5.89
N ALA A 29 -0.93 8.61 5.68
CA ALA A 29 -0.46 9.97 5.50
C ALA A 29 -0.65 10.44 4.06
N ASP A 30 -0.77 11.76 3.88
CA ASP A 30 -0.88 12.37 2.56
C ASP A 30 0.52 12.54 1.95
N THR A 31 1.17 11.40 1.68
CA THR A 31 2.55 11.33 1.21
C THR A 31 2.68 10.68 -0.15
N MET A 32 1.56 10.32 -0.78
CA MET A 32 1.54 9.74 -2.12
C MET A 32 1.80 10.80 -3.16
N LYS A 33 2.63 10.45 -4.14
CA LYS A 33 2.90 11.31 -5.29
C LYS A 33 1.85 11.10 -6.38
N GLU A 34 1.70 12.06 -7.26
CA GLU A 34 0.88 11.94 -8.46
C GLU A 34 1.78 12.00 -9.70
N PRO A 35 1.53 11.16 -10.70
CA PRO A 35 0.53 10.07 -10.75
C PRO A 35 0.84 8.92 -9.78
N VAL A 36 -0.20 8.19 -9.40
CA VAL A 36 -0.08 7.15 -8.36
C VAL A 36 0.95 6.06 -8.71
N HIS A 37 1.10 5.73 -9.97
CA HIS A 37 2.03 4.70 -10.42
C HIS A 37 3.51 5.08 -10.28
N THR A 38 3.81 6.32 -9.90
CA THR A 38 5.19 6.75 -9.63
C THR A 38 5.61 6.48 -8.18
N ASN A 39 4.71 5.98 -7.36
CA ASN A 39 5.00 5.60 -5.98
C ASN A 39 5.58 4.18 -5.91
N ALA A 40 6.04 3.81 -4.71
CA ALA A 40 6.55 2.46 -4.48
C ALA A 40 5.42 1.43 -4.59
N LEU A 41 5.71 0.26 -5.13
CA LEU A 41 4.77 -0.84 -5.18
C LEU A 41 5.00 -1.76 -3.99
N SER A 42 3.94 -2.03 -3.22
CA SER A 42 4.03 -2.95 -2.09
C SER A 42 4.34 -4.37 -2.57
N ARG A 43 5.25 -5.04 -1.87
CA ARG A 43 5.62 -6.42 -2.18
C ARG A 43 4.61 -7.45 -1.68
N ILE A 44 3.75 -7.05 -0.73
CA ILE A 44 2.83 -7.98 -0.08
C ILE A 44 1.40 -7.82 -0.57
N SER A 45 1.07 -6.73 -1.25
CA SER A 45 -0.31 -6.47 -1.66
C SER A 45 -0.46 -6.00 -3.11
N ASP A 46 0.64 -5.77 -3.82
CA ASP A 46 0.65 -5.29 -5.21
C ASP A 46 -0.12 -3.99 -5.43
N ILE A 47 -0.20 -3.15 -4.41
CA ILE A 47 -0.76 -1.81 -4.52
C ILE A 47 0.33 -0.77 -4.23
N TYR A 48 0.12 0.45 -4.72
CA TYR A 48 1.08 1.52 -4.51
C TYR A 48 0.97 2.08 -3.09
N ILE A 49 2.12 2.34 -2.50
CA ILE A 49 2.27 2.95 -1.17
C ILE A 49 3.28 4.09 -1.30
N CYS A 50 3.34 4.98 -0.31
CA CYS A 50 4.30 6.07 -0.39
C CYS A 50 5.75 5.54 -0.34
N ASP A 51 6.69 6.35 -0.84
CA ASP A 51 8.09 5.93 -0.92
C ASP A 51 8.67 5.60 0.46
N ALA A 52 8.28 6.33 1.50
CA ALA A 52 8.72 6.05 2.86
C ALA A 52 8.27 4.67 3.32
N CYS A 53 7.02 4.30 3.02
CA CYS A 53 6.50 2.97 3.32
C CYS A 53 7.18 1.90 2.49
N GLY A 54 7.47 2.19 1.22
CA GLY A 54 8.23 1.29 0.35
C GLY A 54 9.59 0.98 0.92
N SER A 55 10.31 2.01 1.40
CA SER A 55 11.61 1.84 2.05
C SER A 55 11.49 1.04 3.34
N ALA A 56 10.48 1.31 4.15
CA ALA A 56 10.23 0.57 5.38
C ALA A 56 9.93 -0.90 5.10
N GLU A 57 9.13 -1.17 4.07
CA GLU A 57 8.81 -2.53 3.66
C GLU A 57 10.05 -3.29 3.19
N ALA A 58 10.92 -2.64 2.43
CA ALA A 58 12.18 -3.23 2.00
C ALA A 58 13.08 -3.56 3.18
N MET A 59 13.15 -2.67 4.17
CA MET A 59 13.92 -2.89 5.38
C MET A 59 13.39 -4.08 6.17
N LEU A 60 12.08 -4.19 6.33
CA LEU A 60 11.45 -5.32 7.01
C LEU A 60 11.69 -6.62 6.25
N ALA A 61 11.64 -6.60 4.93
CA ALA A 61 11.94 -7.77 4.12
C ALA A 61 13.39 -8.23 4.31
N PHE A 62 14.32 -7.29 4.39
CA PHE A 62 15.73 -7.59 4.66
C PHE A 62 15.91 -8.27 6.03
N MET A 63 15.14 -7.85 7.03
CA MET A 63 15.15 -8.41 8.36
C MET A 63 14.29 -9.68 8.49
N LYS A 64 13.72 -10.15 7.38
CA LYS A 64 12.78 -11.29 7.33
C LYS A 64 11.54 -11.08 8.20
N GLN A 65 11.12 -9.83 8.32
CA GLN A 65 9.90 -9.43 9.02
C GLN A 65 8.95 -8.78 8.03
N GLN A 66 7.66 -8.83 8.32
CA GLN A 66 6.65 -8.18 7.48
C GLN A 66 5.63 -7.46 8.34
N TYR A 67 5.26 -6.25 7.92
CA TYR A 67 4.19 -5.50 8.55
C TYR A 67 2.85 -6.03 8.03
N PRO A 68 2.02 -6.63 8.89
CA PRO A 68 0.80 -7.29 8.41
C PRO A 68 -0.20 -6.28 7.86
N LEU A 69 -0.95 -6.69 6.83
CA LEU A 69 -1.98 -5.84 6.21
C LEU A 69 -3.02 -5.35 7.22
N THR A 70 -3.31 -6.16 8.24
CA THR A 70 -4.26 -5.78 9.30
C THR A 70 -3.83 -4.54 10.07
N SER A 71 -2.54 -4.19 10.03
CA SER A 71 -2.00 -3.01 10.68
C SER A 71 -1.96 -1.79 9.76
N TRP A 72 -2.33 -1.96 8.50
CA TRP A 72 -2.36 -0.85 7.55
C TRP A 72 -3.54 0.06 7.82
N SER A 73 -3.36 1.35 7.54
CA SER A 73 -4.39 2.37 7.77
C SER A 73 -5.68 2.10 6.98
N ALA A 74 -5.57 1.55 5.77
CA ALA A 74 -6.72 1.29 4.90
C ALA A 74 -7.49 0.02 5.26
N PHE A 75 -6.98 -0.78 6.19
CA PHE A 75 -7.60 -2.06 6.57
C PHE A 75 -7.94 -2.17 8.09
#